data_0d0f62d2fc95f6811f98ff7d33e67be8
#
_entry.id   0d0f62d2fc95f6811f98ff7d33e67be8
#
_cell.length_a   1.000
_cell.length_b   1.000
_cell.length_c   1.000
_cell.angle_alpha   90.00
_cell.angle_beta   90.00
_cell.angle_gamma   90.00
#
_symmetry.space_group_name_H-M   'P 1'
#
loop_
_entity.id
_entity.type
_entity.pdbx_description
1 polymer ?
#
loop_
_entity_poly.entity_id
_entity_poly.type
_entity_poly.pdbx_seq_one_letter_code
_entity_poly.pdbx_strand_id
1 'polypeptide(L)'
;MDVAGFVIAIFALIFSIIALGLAMRALYIIGVNAGLDKKVSQNNPAPAVKSATPVKKFKDPIRKDGNKIIYNEDPLIYVIEDFISKEECQHFVDESRSKLERAKTIGGKDGIYHENRTGMNCWIHHGHSAVSKAVGDRIADLIGFPLKNAESFQVVYYTGGTQYNDHHDAFNHETDEGKKHLKRGGQRIYTALGYLNDVEEGGATEFRDLSISVKPKKGSLLVWKNVLPGTTKVHPDSLHAGRPVTKGEKFAFNLWFRENKFV
;
A
#
# COMPACT_ATOMS: atom_id res chain seq x y z
N MET A 1 -43.13 16.96 38.75
CA MET A 1 -42.94 16.00 37.64
C MET A 1 -42.16 14.86 38.22
N ASP A 2 -42.67 13.66 38.19
CA ASP A 2 -41.98 12.49 38.72
C ASP A 2 -40.87 12.06 37.73
N VAL A 3 -39.96 11.22 38.17
CA VAL A 3 -38.80 10.78 37.36
C VAL A 3 -39.25 10.08 36.09
N ALA A 4 -40.39 9.39 36.12
CA ALA A 4 -40.94 8.70 34.93
C ALA A 4 -41.42 9.70 33.86
N GLY A 5 -42.10 10.77 34.26
CA GLY A 5 -42.54 11.83 33.36
C GLY A 5 -41.38 12.59 32.72
N PHE A 6 -40.28 12.79 33.46
CA PHE A 6 -39.05 13.40 32.92
C PHE A 6 -38.35 12.54 31.88
N VAL A 7 -38.23 11.23 32.12
CA VAL A 7 -37.64 10.28 31.19
C VAL A 7 -38.45 10.18 29.90
N ILE A 8 -39.77 10.11 29.98
CA ILE A 8 -40.66 10.06 28.80
C ILE A 8 -40.51 11.35 27.96
N ALA A 9 -40.39 12.52 28.58
CA ALA A 9 -40.22 13.78 27.90
C ALA A 9 -38.87 13.84 27.14
N ILE A 10 -37.79 13.29 27.72
CA ILE A 10 -36.49 13.21 27.05
C ILE A 10 -36.54 12.28 25.81
N PHE A 11 -37.15 11.10 25.91
CA PHE A 11 -37.32 10.21 24.78
C PHE A 11 -38.16 10.81 23.67
N ALA A 12 -39.25 11.51 23.99
CA ALA A 12 -40.06 12.22 23.00
C ALA A 12 -39.28 13.32 22.28
N LEU A 13 -38.43 14.07 22.97
CA LEU A 13 -37.57 15.10 22.39
C LEU A 13 -36.52 14.50 21.44
N ILE A 14 -35.86 13.41 21.84
CA ILE A 14 -34.86 12.69 21.00
C ILE A 14 -35.52 12.17 19.71
N PHE A 15 -36.73 11.55 19.84
CA PHE A 15 -37.46 11.05 18.67
C PHE A 15 -37.84 12.18 17.71
N SER A 16 -38.24 13.34 18.22
CA SER A 16 -38.59 14.52 17.43
C SER A 16 -37.37 15.08 16.66
N ILE A 17 -36.20 15.09 17.30
CA ILE A 17 -34.94 15.55 16.65
C ILE A 17 -34.54 14.59 15.53
N ILE A 18 -34.62 13.28 15.75
CA ILE A 18 -34.30 12.27 14.72
C ILE A 18 -35.28 12.37 13.56
N ALA A 19 -36.57 12.50 13.80
CA ALA A 19 -37.60 12.66 12.76
C ALA A 19 -37.39 13.94 11.93
N LEU A 20 -37.02 15.05 12.57
CA LEU A 20 -36.70 16.30 11.88
C LEU A 20 -35.45 16.19 11.00
N GLY A 21 -34.42 15.48 11.47
CA GLY A 21 -33.20 15.21 10.71
C GLY A 21 -33.45 14.36 9.47
N LEU A 22 -34.30 13.34 9.57
CA LEU A 22 -34.72 12.50 8.44
C LEU A 22 -35.56 13.27 7.42
N ALA A 23 -36.46 14.13 7.86
CA ALA A 23 -37.28 14.98 7.00
C ALA A 23 -36.42 16.02 6.24
N MET A 24 -35.44 16.65 6.89
CA MET A 24 -34.51 17.58 6.26
C MET A 24 -33.63 16.89 5.21
N ARG A 25 -33.22 15.65 5.47
CA ARG A 25 -32.43 14.85 4.51
C ARG A 25 -33.27 14.47 3.28
N ALA A 26 -34.55 14.13 3.47
CA ALA A 26 -35.48 13.85 2.37
C ALA A 26 -35.75 15.09 1.51
N LEU A 27 -35.95 16.25 2.12
CA LEU A 27 -36.15 17.53 1.43
C LEU A 27 -34.90 17.96 0.66
N TYR A 28 -33.69 17.70 1.21
CA TYR A 28 -32.43 17.96 0.50
C TYR A 28 -32.29 17.07 -0.74
N ILE A 29 -32.60 15.78 -0.66
CA ILE A 29 -32.56 14.85 -1.79
C ILE A 29 -33.58 15.24 -2.87
N ILE A 30 -34.80 15.61 -2.48
CA ILE A 30 -35.84 16.08 -3.42
C ILE A 30 -35.42 17.40 -4.07
N GLY A 31 -34.85 18.35 -3.30
CA GLY A 31 -34.36 19.62 -3.82
C GLY A 31 -33.21 19.46 -4.83
N VAL A 32 -32.30 18.53 -4.59
CA VAL A 32 -31.20 18.20 -5.50
C VAL A 32 -31.73 17.60 -6.81
N ASN A 33 -32.69 16.65 -6.72
CA ASN A 33 -33.29 16.03 -7.91
C ASN A 33 -34.15 17.01 -8.72
N ALA A 34 -34.91 17.93 -8.08
CA ALA A 34 -35.68 18.94 -8.76
C ALA A 34 -34.79 20.02 -9.44
N GLY A 35 -33.59 20.24 -8.96
CA GLY A 35 -32.59 21.13 -9.57
C GLY A 35 -31.94 20.56 -10.83
N LEU A 36 -31.92 19.21 -10.96
CA LEU A 36 -31.34 18.54 -12.12
C LEU A 36 -32.29 18.55 -13.34
N ASP A 37 -33.61 18.50 -13.12
CA ASP A 37 -34.60 18.44 -14.23
C ASP A 37 -34.80 19.77 -14.94
N LYS A 38 -34.40 20.93 -14.41
CA LYS A 38 -34.54 22.23 -15.03
C LYS A 38 -33.42 22.67 -15.98
N LYS A 39 -32.39 21.85 -16.19
CA LYS A 39 -31.23 22.17 -17.05
C LYS A 39 -31.10 21.33 -18.33
N VAL A 40 -32.10 20.54 -18.69
CA VAL A 40 -32.06 19.75 -19.92
C VAL A 40 -33.10 20.22 -20.91
N SER A 41 -32.92 21.42 -21.46
CA SER A 41 -33.53 21.83 -22.71
C SER A 41 -32.78 23.02 -23.29
N GLN A 42 -31.62 22.82 -23.84
CA GLN A 42 -31.03 23.62 -24.90
C GLN A 42 -30.04 22.72 -25.69
N ASN A 43 -30.30 22.63 -26.98
CA ASN A 43 -29.52 21.91 -27.97
C ASN A 43 -28.03 22.35 -27.94
N ASN A 44 -27.20 21.59 -27.28
CA ASN A 44 -25.77 21.56 -27.55
C ASN A 44 -25.43 20.22 -28.19
N PRO A 45 -24.65 20.18 -29.30
CA PRO A 45 -24.15 18.91 -29.82
C PRO A 45 -23.33 18.19 -28.73
N ALA A 46 -23.55 16.91 -28.62
CA ALA A 46 -22.83 16.08 -27.66
C ALA A 46 -21.32 16.40 -27.71
N PRO A 47 -20.66 16.65 -26.55
CA PRO A 47 -19.22 16.85 -26.55
C PRO A 47 -18.56 15.62 -27.17
N ALA A 48 -17.72 15.87 -28.18
CA ALA A 48 -16.92 14.84 -28.80
C ALA A 48 -16.29 13.96 -27.69
N VAL A 49 -16.47 12.65 -27.76
CA VAL A 49 -15.86 11.66 -26.87
C VAL A 49 -14.38 12.00 -26.83
N LYS A 50 -13.92 12.55 -25.70
CA LYS A 50 -12.49 12.78 -25.49
C LYS A 50 -11.81 11.45 -25.71
N SER A 51 -10.91 11.41 -26.69
CA SER A 51 -10.06 10.29 -27.02
C SER A 51 -9.62 9.59 -25.73
N ALA A 52 -9.90 8.30 -25.66
CA ALA A 52 -9.52 7.45 -24.53
C ALA A 52 -8.05 7.73 -24.23
N THR A 53 -7.72 8.06 -23.00
CA THR A 53 -6.34 8.20 -22.53
C THR A 53 -5.60 6.95 -22.98
N PRO A 54 -4.45 7.03 -23.69
CA PRO A 54 -3.77 5.85 -24.19
C PRO A 54 -3.50 4.90 -23.04
N VAL A 55 -3.97 3.66 -23.17
CA VAL A 55 -3.72 2.62 -22.18
C VAL A 55 -2.21 2.44 -22.09
N LYS A 56 -1.63 2.76 -20.93
CA LYS A 56 -0.20 2.62 -20.70
C LYS A 56 0.19 1.16 -20.92
N LYS A 57 0.98 0.89 -21.96
CA LYS A 57 1.46 -0.46 -22.25
C LYS A 57 2.65 -0.76 -21.34
N PHE A 58 2.50 -1.74 -20.46
CA PHE A 58 3.58 -2.24 -19.62
C PHE A 58 4.42 -3.26 -20.40
N LYS A 59 5.69 -3.39 -20.03
CA LYS A 59 6.60 -4.39 -20.60
C LYS A 59 6.28 -5.78 -20.06
N ASP A 60 6.43 -6.77 -20.92
CA ASP A 60 6.42 -8.16 -20.51
C ASP A 60 7.71 -8.50 -19.73
N PRO A 61 7.70 -9.57 -18.91
CA PRO A 61 8.92 -10.08 -18.28
C PRO A 61 10.00 -10.41 -19.32
N ILE A 62 11.27 -10.19 -18.97
CA ILE A 62 12.43 -10.51 -19.83
C ILE A 62 12.61 -12.03 -19.94
N ARG A 63 12.44 -12.75 -18.80
CA ARG A 63 12.67 -14.18 -18.72
C ARG A 63 11.85 -14.81 -17.61
N LYS A 64 11.48 -16.09 -17.81
CA LYS A 64 10.84 -16.93 -16.79
C LYS A 64 11.64 -18.23 -16.62
N ASP A 65 12.17 -18.44 -15.42
CA ASP A 65 12.94 -19.62 -15.02
C ASP A 65 12.18 -20.36 -13.91
N GLY A 66 11.39 -21.37 -14.27
CA GLY A 66 10.50 -22.05 -13.33
C GLY A 66 9.46 -21.09 -12.73
N ASN A 67 9.49 -20.91 -11.41
CA ASN A 67 8.62 -19.95 -10.68
C ASN A 67 9.22 -18.56 -10.54
N LYS A 68 10.47 -18.32 -11.04
CA LYS A 68 11.13 -17.02 -11.02
C LYS A 68 10.88 -16.28 -12.33
N ILE A 69 10.32 -15.08 -12.24
CA ILE A 69 9.97 -14.19 -13.36
C ILE A 69 10.82 -12.93 -13.25
N ILE A 70 11.71 -12.69 -14.21
CA ILE A 70 12.61 -11.53 -14.21
C ILE A 70 12.04 -10.44 -15.11
N TYR A 71 11.84 -9.25 -14.54
CA TYR A 71 11.31 -8.08 -15.22
C TYR A 71 12.38 -7.10 -15.67
N ASN A 72 13.49 -7.02 -14.93
CA ASN A 72 14.60 -6.11 -15.21
C ASN A 72 15.90 -6.63 -14.59
N GLU A 73 17.04 -6.30 -15.19
CA GLU A 73 18.37 -6.73 -14.71
C GLU A 73 19.11 -5.62 -13.96
N ASP A 74 18.87 -4.35 -14.29
CA ASP A 74 19.45 -3.20 -13.59
C ASP A 74 18.46 -2.01 -13.53
N PRO A 75 17.85 -1.69 -12.34
CA PRO A 75 17.95 -2.46 -11.11
C PRO A 75 17.36 -3.87 -11.28
N LEU A 76 17.95 -4.84 -10.60
CA LEU A 76 17.38 -6.19 -10.61
C LEU A 76 15.95 -6.17 -10.03
N ILE A 77 14.95 -6.62 -10.82
CA ILE A 77 13.54 -6.72 -10.41
C ILE A 77 13.03 -8.09 -10.85
N TYR A 78 12.56 -8.90 -9.88
CA TYR A 78 12.00 -10.21 -10.16
C TYR A 78 10.89 -10.60 -9.18
N VAL A 79 10.03 -11.51 -9.62
CA VAL A 79 8.99 -12.15 -8.81
C VAL A 79 9.31 -13.63 -8.67
N ILE A 80 9.09 -14.21 -7.49
CA ILE A 80 9.01 -15.66 -7.31
C ILE A 80 7.58 -16.01 -6.96
N GLU A 81 6.93 -16.77 -7.82
CA GLU A 81 5.58 -17.28 -7.56
C GLU A 81 5.62 -18.40 -6.52
N ASP A 82 4.55 -18.53 -5.73
CA ASP A 82 4.37 -19.58 -4.72
C ASP A 82 5.54 -19.66 -3.71
N PHE A 83 6.11 -18.51 -3.36
CA PHE A 83 7.22 -18.41 -2.39
C PHE A 83 6.74 -18.47 -0.94
N ILE A 84 5.59 -17.88 -0.65
CA ILE A 84 4.95 -17.82 0.68
C ILE A 84 3.74 -18.73 0.65
N SER A 85 3.65 -19.70 1.58
CA SER A 85 2.52 -20.62 1.62
C SER A 85 1.21 -19.90 1.95
N LYS A 86 0.08 -20.57 1.69
CA LYS A 86 -1.25 -20.00 2.00
C LYS A 86 -1.43 -19.78 3.50
N GLU A 87 -0.89 -20.69 4.31
CA GLU A 87 -0.92 -20.66 5.78
C GLU A 87 -0.03 -19.53 6.32
N GLU A 88 1.16 -19.35 5.75
CA GLU A 88 2.06 -18.23 6.08
C GLU A 88 1.43 -16.89 5.72
N CYS A 89 0.83 -16.77 4.54
CA CYS A 89 0.09 -15.56 4.15
C CYS A 89 -1.02 -15.25 5.16
N GLN A 90 -1.83 -16.25 5.54
CA GLN A 90 -2.92 -16.08 6.47
C GLN A 90 -2.40 -15.67 7.86
N HIS A 91 -1.31 -16.28 8.33
CA HIS A 91 -0.66 -15.92 9.59
C HIS A 91 -0.30 -14.42 9.64
N PHE A 92 0.35 -13.86 8.60
CA PHE A 92 0.68 -12.44 8.55
C PHE A 92 -0.57 -11.55 8.53
N VAL A 93 -1.62 -11.94 7.81
CA VAL A 93 -2.88 -11.21 7.78
C VAL A 93 -3.52 -11.17 9.17
N ASP A 94 -3.63 -12.31 9.85
CA ASP A 94 -4.27 -12.43 11.17
C ASP A 94 -3.49 -11.64 12.23
N GLU A 95 -2.17 -11.78 12.25
CA GLU A 95 -1.28 -11.08 13.17
C GLU A 95 -1.31 -9.54 12.99
N SER A 96 -1.62 -9.08 11.78
CA SER A 96 -1.60 -7.64 11.47
C SER A 96 -2.93 -6.94 11.71
N ARG A 97 -4.08 -7.57 11.47
CA ARG A 97 -5.40 -6.92 11.41
C ARG A 97 -5.71 -6.01 12.61
N SER A 98 -5.44 -6.47 13.83
CA SER A 98 -5.70 -5.70 15.06
C SER A 98 -4.65 -4.63 15.37
N LYS A 99 -3.53 -4.62 14.64
CA LYS A 99 -2.37 -3.74 14.86
C LYS A 99 -2.23 -2.66 13.78
N LEU A 100 -3.11 -2.67 12.77
CA LEU A 100 -3.04 -1.72 11.65
C LEU A 100 -3.36 -0.31 12.10
N GLU A 101 -2.45 0.62 11.79
CA GLU A 101 -2.61 2.05 12.00
C GLU A 101 -2.41 2.80 10.69
N ARG A 102 -2.95 4.03 10.57
CA ARG A 102 -2.71 4.85 9.39
C ARG A 102 -1.21 5.02 9.15
N ALA A 103 -0.78 4.71 7.93
CA ALA A 103 0.63 4.77 7.60
C ALA A 103 1.15 6.21 7.57
N LYS A 104 2.34 6.42 8.16
CA LYS A 104 3.07 7.68 8.10
C LYS A 104 4.18 7.61 7.05
N THR A 105 4.56 8.75 6.49
CA THR A 105 5.76 8.93 5.67
C THR A 105 6.91 9.44 6.52
N ILE A 106 8.13 9.35 6.00
CA ILE A 106 9.31 9.93 6.60
C ILE A 106 9.12 11.45 6.70
N GLY A 107 9.35 12.00 7.90
CA GLY A 107 9.25 13.45 8.17
C GLY A 107 9.01 13.73 9.65
N GLY A 108 9.61 14.81 10.18
CA GLY A 108 9.51 15.15 11.59
C GLY A 108 10.11 14.11 12.54
N LYS A 109 9.83 14.22 13.85
CA LYS A 109 10.35 13.30 14.87
C LYS A 109 9.67 11.92 14.82
N ASP A 110 8.36 11.89 14.56
CA ASP A 110 7.50 10.70 14.66
C ASP A 110 6.87 10.30 13.30
N GLY A 111 7.36 10.85 12.17
CA GLY A 111 6.75 10.72 10.86
C GLY A 111 5.52 11.62 10.70
N ILE A 112 5.08 11.82 9.48
CA ILE A 112 3.92 12.66 9.15
C ILE A 112 2.88 11.88 8.36
N TYR A 113 1.60 12.20 8.57
CA TYR A 113 0.55 11.75 7.67
C TYR A 113 0.58 12.59 6.39
N HIS A 114 0.63 11.92 5.26
CA HIS A 114 0.70 12.57 3.96
C HIS A 114 -0.30 11.96 2.99
N GLU A 115 -0.82 12.77 2.07
CA GLU A 115 -1.76 12.32 1.03
C GLU A 115 -1.12 11.33 0.05
N ASN A 116 0.21 11.35 -0.07
CA ASN A 116 0.94 10.41 -0.91
C ASN A 116 0.91 8.96 -0.39
N ARG A 117 0.55 8.76 0.91
CA ARG A 117 0.45 7.45 1.55
C ARG A 117 -0.81 7.38 2.38
N THR A 118 -1.84 6.74 1.84
CA THR A 118 -3.18 6.72 2.44
C THR A 118 -3.57 5.37 3.04
N GLY A 119 -2.75 4.33 2.84
CA GLY A 119 -2.96 3.00 3.41
C GLY A 119 -2.69 2.93 4.92
N MET A 120 -2.85 1.74 5.47
CA MET A 120 -2.51 1.41 6.86
C MET A 120 -1.30 0.49 6.91
N ASN A 121 -0.60 0.43 8.03
CA ASN A 121 0.49 -0.51 8.26
C ASN A 121 0.63 -0.89 9.72
N CYS A 122 1.34 -1.99 9.95
CA CYS A 122 1.89 -2.36 11.26
C CYS A 122 3.27 -3.01 11.09
N TRP A 123 3.97 -3.20 12.19
CA TRP A 123 5.29 -3.81 12.20
C TRP A 123 5.27 -5.15 12.95
N ILE A 124 5.81 -6.19 12.32
CA ILE A 124 5.98 -7.52 12.91
C ILE A 124 7.47 -7.85 12.88
N HIS A 125 8.08 -8.02 14.05
CA HIS A 125 9.49 -8.40 14.14
C HIS A 125 9.68 -9.80 13.54
N HIS A 126 10.76 -10.02 12.77
CA HIS A 126 11.02 -11.33 12.14
C HIS A 126 11.25 -12.48 13.15
N GLY A 127 11.58 -12.19 14.41
CA GLY A 127 11.59 -13.16 15.51
C GLY A 127 10.29 -13.27 16.31
N HIS A 128 9.18 -12.64 15.86
CA HIS A 128 7.90 -12.60 16.59
C HIS A 128 7.25 -13.99 16.72
N SER A 129 7.33 -14.78 15.66
CA SER A 129 6.82 -16.17 15.62
C SER A 129 7.74 -17.09 14.83
N ALA A 130 7.54 -18.38 14.94
CA ALA A 130 8.25 -19.38 14.12
C ALA A 130 7.99 -19.13 12.62
N VAL A 131 6.77 -18.72 12.25
CA VAL A 131 6.39 -18.44 10.86
C VAL A 131 7.13 -17.20 10.35
N SER A 132 7.07 -16.07 11.07
CA SER A 132 7.76 -14.84 10.65
C SER A 132 9.29 -15.06 10.55
N LYS A 133 9.85 -15.87 11.45
CA LYS A 133 11.28 -16.23 11.39
C LYS A 133 11.60 -17.09 10.17
N ALA A 134 10.83 -18.13 9.90
CA ALA A 134 11.06 -19.03 8.77
C ALA A 134 10.95 -18.30 7.42
N VAL A 135 9.94 -17.43 7.26
CA VAL A 135 9.77 -16.59 6.06
C VAL A 135 10.95 -15.61 5.92
N GLY A 136 11.35 -14.97 7.02
CA GLY A 136 12.50 -14.04 7.03
C GLY A 136 13.82 -14.72 6.65
N ASP A 137 14.12 -15.89 7.23
CA ASP A 137 15.33 -16.67 6.90
C ASP A 137 15.33 -17.06 5.41
N ARG A 138 14.22 -17.56 4.90
CA ARG A 138 14.07 -17.98 3.49
C ARG A 138 14.26 -16.82 2.51
N ILE A 139 13.78 -15.60 2.85
CA ILE A 139 14.03 -14.39 2.05
C ILE A 139 15.49 -13.97 2.15
N ALA A 140 16.09 -14.04 3.34
CA ALA A 140 17.49 -13.71 3.57
C ALA A 140 18.42 -14.61 2.74
N ASP A 141 18.17 -15.91 2.72
CA ASP A 141 18.90 -16.89 1.92
C ASP A 141 18.76 -16.63 0.42
N LEU A 142 17.53 -16.32 -0.04
CA LEU A 142 17.25 -15.98 -1.44
C LEU A 142 18.01 -14.75 -1.93
N ILE A 143 18.10 -13.71 -1.09
CA ILE A 143 18.75 -12.44 -1.44
C ILE A 143 20.27 -12.50 -1.21
N GLY A 144 20.75 -13.44 -0.38
CA GLY A 144 22.15 -13.56 0.02
C GLY A 144 22.57 -12.50 1.06
N PHE A 145 21.62 -12.01 1.86
CA PHE A 145 21.86 -11.06 2.96
C PHE A 145 21.46 -11.65 4.29
N PRO A 146 22.24 -11.44 5.36
CA PRO A 146 21.88 -11.97 6.68
C PRO A 146 20.57 -11.36 7.20
N LEU A 147 19.67 -12.18 7.78
CA LEU A 147 18.40 -11.68 8.35
C LEU A 147 18.61 -10.60 9.42
N LYS A 148 19.72 -10.61 10.14
CA LYS A 148 20.10 -9.52 11.09
C LYS A 148 20.26 -8.14 10.45
N ASN A 149 20.38 -8.07 9.11
CA ASN A 149 20.42 -6.84 8.37
C ASN A 149 19.01 -6.37 7.95
N ALA A 150 17.99 -7.20 8.15
CA ALA A 150 16.62 -6.85 7.79
C ALA A 150 15.96 -5.98 8.85
N GLU A 151 15.14 -5.03 8.41
CA GLU A 151 14.15 -4.35 9.25
C GLU A 151 13.05 -5.34 9.66
N SER A 152 12.16 -4.97 10.58
CA SER A 152 10.95 -5.75 10.83
C SER A 152 10.08 -5.80 9.56
N PHE A 153 9.24 -6.83 9.43
CA PHE A 153 8.21 -6.84 8.40
C PHE A 153 7.28 -5.64 8.58
N GLN A 154 7.14 -4.81 7.58
CA GLN A 154 6.09 -3.82 7.52
C GLN A 154 4.90 -4.40 6.77
N VAL A 155 3.90 -4.88 7.49
CA VAL A 155 2.65 -5.29 6.84
C VAL A 155 1.87 -4.04 6.46
N VAL A 156 1.46 -3.96 5.19
CA VAL A 156 0.70 -2.84 4.62
C VAL A 156 -0.67 -3.32 4.19
N TYR A 157 -1.66 -2.46 4.36
CA TYR A 157 -3.05 -2.70 4.02
C TYR A 157 -3.61 -1.53 3.19
N TYR A 158 -4.24 -1.87 2.06
CA TYR A 158 -4.88 -0.91 1.16
C TYR A 158 -6.27 -1.38 0.78
N THR A 159 -7.23 -0.44 0.71
CA THR A 159 -8.61 -0.65 0.27
C THR A 159 -9.22 0.69 -0.15
N GLY A 160 -10.35 0.68 -0.86
CA GLY A 160 -11.14 1.88 -1.12
C GLY A 160 -10.38 3.02 -1.82
N GLY A 161 -9.52 2.71 -2.77
CA GLY A 161 -8.73 3.70 -3.52
C GLY A 161 -7.45 4.16 -2.81
N THR A 162 -7.13 3.60 -1.64
CA THR A 162 -5.89 3.94 -0.94
C THR A 162 -4.65 3.44 -1.69
N GLN A 163 -3.54 4.18 -1.57
CA GLN A 163 -2.34 4.01 -2.38
C GLN A 163 -1.08 4.48 -1.65
N TYR A 164 0.08 4.21 -2.27
CA TYR A 164 1.34 4.88 -1.98
C TYR A 164 1.96 5.35 -3.29
N ASN A 165 2.07 6.68 -3.43
CA ASN A 165 2.59 7.32 -4.64
C ASN A 165 4.04 6.98 -4.92
N ASP A 166 4.53 7.42 -6.09
CA ASP A 166 5.91 7.18 -6.53
C ASP A 166 6.93 7.61 -5.46
N HIS A 167 7.81 6.68 -5.06
CA HIS A 167 8.83 6.87 -4.04
C HIS A 167 10.01 5.92 -4.24
N HIS A 168 11.12 6.22 -3.60
CA HIS A 168 12.24 5.31 -3.44
C HIS A 168 12.25 4.72 -2.02
N ASP A 169 12.59 3.46 -1.88
CA ASP A 169 12.83 2.85 -0.57
C ASP A 169 14.21 3.21 0.00
N ALA A 170 15.20 3.40 -0.88
CA ALA A 170 16.52 3.86 -0.49
C ALA A 170 16.50 5.35 -0.07
N PHE A 171 17.32 5.70 0.92
CA PHE A 171 17.40 7.05 1.47
C PHE A 171 18.31 7.95 0.65
N ASN A 172 17.90 9.20 0.43
CA ASN A 172 18.75 10.19 -0.22
C ASN A 172 19.86 10.67 0.76
N HIS A 173 21.12 10.42 0.40
CA HIS A 173 22.30 10.81 1.21
C HIS A 173 22.47 12.33 1.35
N GLU A 174 21.88 13.12 0.46
CA GLU A 174 22.06 14.57 0.43
C GLU A 174 21.14 15.28 1.42
N THR A 175 20.02 14.66 1.78
CA THR A 175 19.05 15.23 2.71
C THR A 175 19.41 14.89 4.16
N ASP A 176 19.13 15.79 5.10
CA ASP A 176 19.39 15.57 6.53
C ASP A 176 18.52 14.42 7.08
N GLU A 177 17.30 14.29 6.58
CA GLU A 177 16.41 13.18 6.94
C GLU A 177 16.98 11.85 6.45
N GLY A 178 17.45 11.78 5.19
CA GLY A 178 18.12 10.59 4.65
C GLY A 178 19.36 10.22 5.47
N LYS A 179 20.23 11.18 5.76
CA LYS A 179 21.44 10.98 6.61
C LYS A 179 21.08 10.43 7.99
N LYS A 180 19.98 10.89 8.59
CA LYS A 180 19.48 10.40 9.89
C LYS A 180 19.10 8.94 9.82
N HIS A 181 18.36 8.51 8.80
CA HIS A 181 17.95 7.13 8.61
C HIS A 181 19.11 6.18 8.27
N LEU A 182 20.15 6.68 7.59
CA LEU A 182 21.35 5.92 7.28
C LEU A 182 22.18 5.55 8.53
N LYS A 183 22.09 6.31 9.63
CA LYS A 183 22.81 6.00 10.87
C LYS A 183 22.46 4.64 11.46
N ARG A 184 21.27 4.13 11.19
CA ARG A 184 20.80 2.84 11.69
C ARG A 184 20.84 1.80 10.56
N GLY A 185 21.89 0.99 10.55
CA GLY A 185 22.06 -0.10 9.58
C GLY A 185 22.48 0.29 8.17
N GLY A 186 22.81 1.57 7.89
CA GLY A 186 23.18 2.01 6.54
C GLY A 186 22.01 2.11 5.58
N GLN A 187 22.24 1.93 4.28
CA GLN A 187 21.27 2.04 3.21
C GLN A 187 20.35 0.80 3.10
N ARG A 188 19.12 0.98 2.58
CA ARG A 188 18.26 -0.11 2.13
C ARG A 188 18.73 -0.60 0.77
N ILE A 189 19.34 -1.78 0.73
CA ILE A 189 19.95 -2.35 -0.49
C ILE A 189 18.90 -3.11 -1.31
N TYR A 190 18.08 -3.93 -0.64
CA TYR A 190 17.02 -4.70 -1.27
C TYR A 190 15.69 -4.49 -0.56
N THR A 191 14.64 -4.56 -1.35
CA THR A 191 13.27 -4.70 -0.88
C THR A 191 12.71 -6.04 -1.31
N ALA A 192 12.11 -6.76 -0.37
CA ALA A 192 11.31 -7.94 -0.63
C ALA A 192 9.86 -7.65 -0.22
N LEU A 193 8.95 -7.66 -1.20
CA LEU A 193 7.53 -7.39 -1.01
C LEU A 193 6.74 -8.68 -1.22
N GLY A 194 6.17 -9.22 -0.14
CA GLY A 194 5.33 -10.42 -0.18
C GLY A 194 3.86 -10.06 -0.32
N TYR A 195 3.18 -10.62 -1.32
CA TYR A 195 1.73 -10.46 -1.50
C TYR A 195 0.98 -11.51 -0.69
N LEU A 196 0.14 -11.10 0.25
CA LEU A 196 -0.53 -11.98 1.21
C LEU A 196 -1.93 -12.41 0.77
N ASN A 197 -2.51 -11.71 -0.22
CA ASN A 197 -3.78 -12.07 -0.85
C ASN A 197 -3.81 -11.64 -2.32
N ASP A 198 -4.77 -12.19 -3.06
CA ASP A 198 -5.14 -11.69 -4.38
C ASP A 198 -5.97 -10.42 -4.25
N VAL A 199 -5.89 -9.54 -5.25
CA VAL A 199 -6.66 -8.28 -5.29
C VAL A 199 -7.60 -8.32 -6.48
N GLU A 200 -8.88 -7.98 -6.27
CA GLU A 200 -9.88 -8.04 -7.33
C GLU A 200 -9.57 -7.03 -8.46
N GLU A 201 -9.33 -5.75 -8.10
CA GLU A 201 -8.97 -4.72 -9.08
C GLU A 201 -7.98 -3.71 -8.49
N GLY A 202 -6.99 -3.30 -9.29
CA GLY A 202 -5.97 -2.36 -8.89
C GLY A 202 -4.85 -2.98 -8.05
N GLY A 203 -4.25 -2.19 -7.15
CA GLY A 203 -3.26 -2.63 -6.17
C GLY A 203 -1.90 -3.06 -6.72
N ALA A 204 -1.62 -2.88 -8.01
CA ALA A 204 -0.34 -3.24 -8.62
C ALA A 204 0.83 -2.47 -7.99
N THR A 205 2.01 -3.10 -7.97
CA THR A 205 3.28 -2.41 -7.72
C THR A 205 3.88 -2.03 -9.07
N GLU A 206 4.07 -0.73 -9.30
CA GLU A 206 4.54 -0.21 -10.58
C GLU A 206 5.89 0.49 -10.47
N PHE A 207 6.79 0.15 -11.39
CA PHE A 207 8.03 0.88 -11.66
C PHE A 207 7.79 1.71 -12.93
N ARG A 208 7.36 2.95 -12.74
CA ARG A 208 6.83 3.81 -13.81
C ARG A 208 7.84 4.03 -14.93
N ASP A 209 9.08 4.35 -14.57
CA ASP A 209 10.11 4.76 -15.52
C ASP A 209 10.62 3.57 -16.35
N LEU A 210 10.46 2.36 -15.83
CA LEU A 210 10.73 1.11 -16.53
C LEU A 210 9.52 0.54 -17.28
N SER A 211 8.33 1.12 -17.12
CA SER A 211 7.07 0.59 -17.64
C SER A 211 6.79 -0.86 -17.19
N ILE A 212 7.07 -1.17 -15.92
CA ILE A 212 6.80 -2.46 -15.30
C ILE A 212 5.61 -2.33 -14.35
N SER A 213 4.70 -3.30 -14.39
CA SER A 213 3.56 -3.40 -13.46
C SER A 213 3.43 -4.84 -13.00
N VAL A 214 3.50 -5.04 -11.68
CA VAL A 214 3.37 -6.36 -11.05
C VAL A 214 2.05 -6.40 -10.28
N LYS A 215 1.14 -7.26 -10.73
CA LYS A 215 -0.15 -7.48 -10.05
C LYS A 215 0.06 -8.32 -8.80
N PRO A 216 -0.65 -8.00 -7.69
CA PRO A 216 -0.67 -8.85 -6.51
C PRO A 216 -1.16 -10.26 -6.86
N LYS A 217 -0.37 -11.28 -6.50
CA LYS A 217 -0.75 -12.68 -6.54
C LYS A 217 -0.39 -13.30 -5.19
N LYS A 218 -1.37 -13.85 -4.51
CA LYS A 218 -1.17 -14.46 -3.17
C LYS A 218 0.00 -15.43 -3.18
N GLY A 219 0.89 -15.29 -2.22
CA GLY A 219 2.07 -16.14 -2.05
C GLY A 219 3.28 -15.75 -2.90
N SER A 220 3.16 -14.76 -3.80
CA SER A 220 4.30 -14.28 -4.59
C SER A 220 5.18 -13.29 -3.81
N LEU A 221 6.48 -13.35 -4.07
CA LEU A 221 7.48 -12.44 -3.54
C LEU A 221 8.08 -11.61 -4.68
N LEU A 222 7.86 -10.29 -4.66
CA LEU A 222 8.53 -9.33 -5.55
C LEU A 222 9.78 -8.80 -4.86
N VAL A 223 10.94 -8.90 -5.53
CA VAL A 223 12.23 -8.43 -5.01
C VAL A 223 12.84 -7.44 -5.99
N TRP A 224 13.39 -6.35 -5.44
CA TRP A 224 14.18 -5.42 -6.24
C TRP A 224 15.36 -4.83 -5.48
N LYS A 225 16.37 -4.42 -6.25
CA LYS A 225 17.54 -3.71 -5.74
C LYS A 225 17.30 -2.20 -5.77
N ASN A 226 17.57 -1.54 -4.66
CA ASN A 226 17.28 -0.12 -4.47
C ASN A 226 18.43 0.83 -4.86
N VAL A 227 19.64 0.29 -5.08
CA VAL A 227 20.86 1.07 -5.24
C VAL A 227 21.61 0.70 -6.50
N LEU A 228 22.37 1.65 -7.03
CA LEU A 228 23.27 1.45 -8.16
C LEU A 228 24.29 0.33 -7.87
N PRO A 229 24.71 -0.46 -8.88
CA PRO A 229 25.67 -1.54 -8.70
C PRO A 229 26.96 -1.08 -8.02
N GLY A 230 27.41 -1.83 -6.99
CA GLY A 230 28.65 -1.54 -6.25
C GLY A 230 28.62 -0.28 -5.38
N THR A 231 27.45 0.32 -5.19
CA THR A 231 27.32 1.57 -4.39
C THR A 231 26.15 1.50 -3.41
N THR A 232 26.03 2.54 -2.57
CA THR A 232 24.87 2.79 -1.71
C THR A 232 24.01 3.98 -2.20
N LYS A 233 24.28 4.49 -3.41
CA LYS A 233 23.48 5.56 -4.03
C LYS A 233 22.17 5.01 -4.56
N VAL A 234 21.09 5.77 -4.39
CA VAL A 234 19.76 5.43 -4.89
C VAL A 234 19.81 5.14 -6.38
N HIS A 235 19.24 4.01 -6.80
CA HIS A 235 19.05 3.73 -8.22
C HIS A 235 17.83 4.53 -8.73
N PRO A 236 17.96 5.41 -9.72
CA PRO A 236 16.86 6.25 -10.19
C PRO A 236 15.65 5.40 -10.64
N ASP A 237 15.87 4.32 -11.35
CA ASP A 237 14.83 3.44 -11.87
C ASP A 237 14.25 2.48 -10.83
N SER A 238 14.69 2.55 -9.55
CA SER A 238 14.01 1.89 -8.42
C SER A 238 12.79 2.67 -7.92
N LEU A 239 12.46 3.81 -8.56
CA LEU A 239 11.25 4.58 -8.29
C LEU A 239 10.01 3.72 -8.55
N HIS A 240 9.16 3.56 -7.54
CA HIS A 240 7.99 2.68 -7.62
C HIS A 240 6.80 3.23 -6.84
N ALA A 241 5.62 2.66 -7.10
CA ALA A 241 4.38 3.02 -6.42
C ALA A 241 3.52 1.79 -6.12
N GLY A 242 2.77 1.85 -5.02
CA GLY A 242 1.63 0.97 -4.79
C GLY A 242 0.36 1.63 -5.33
N ARG A 243 -0.14 1.15 -6.48
CA ARG A 243 -1.32 1.74 -7.15
C ARG A 243 -2.60 1.52 -6.34
N PRO A 244 -3.61 2.37 -6.54
CA PRO A 244 -4.86 2.29 -5.81
C PRO A 244 -5.51 0.91 -5.90
N VAL A 245 -6.03 0.42 -4.78
CA VAL A 245 -6.94 -0.74 -4.76
C VAL A 245 -8.34 -0.22 -5.04
N THR A 246 -8.85 -0.49 -6.26
CA THR A 246 -10.16 0.01 -6.69
C THR A 246 -11.28 -0.91 -6.29
N LYS A 247 -11.00 -2.23 -6.12
CA LYS A 247 -11.95 -3.22 -5.62
C LYS A 247 -11.28 -4.28 -4.76
N GLY A 248 -11.92 -4.62 -3.64
CA GLY A 248 -11.38 -5.56 -2.66
C GLY A 248 -10.38 -4.91 -1.71
N GLU A 249 -9.47 -5.70 -1.18
CA GLU A 249 -8.42 -5.31 -0.23
C GLU A 249 -7.07 -5.90 -0.64
N LYS A 250 -5.98 -5.23 -0.27
CA LYS A 250 -4.61 -5.71 -0.48
C LYS A 250 -3.89 -5.77 0.86
N PHE A 251 -3.41 -6.96 1.21
CA PHE A 251 -2.41 -7.18 2.23
C PHE A 251 -1.08 -7.55 1.57
N ALA A 252 -0.02 -6.91 1.99
CA ALA A 252 1.35 -7.24 1.60
C ALA A 252 2.29 -6.92 2.75
N PHE A 253 3.50 -7.45 2.73
CA PHE A 253 4.55 -6.97 3.61
C PHE A 253 5.77 -6.50 2.83
N ASN A 254 6.48 -5.50 3.35
CA ASN A 254 7.84 -5.15 2.97
C ASN A 254 8.82 -5.71 3.98
N LEU A 255 9.92 -6.28 3.49
CA LEU A 255 11.11 -6.62 4.27
C LEU A 255 12.31 -5.96 3.60
N TRP A 256 12.86 -4.92 4.25
CA TRP A 256 14.00 -4.18 3.74
C TRP A 256 15.30 -4.73 4.30
N PHE A 257 16.25 -5.05 3.43
CA PHE A 257 17.59 -5.44 3.81
C PHE A 257 18.52 -4.23 3.77
N ARG A 258 19.11 -3.96 4.90
CA ARG A 258 20.04 -2.86 5.13
C ARG A 258 21.47 -3.28 4.77
N GLU A 259 22.30 -2.30 4.47
CA GLU A 259 23.73 -2.49 4.20
C GLU A 259 24.45 -3.22 5.34
N ASN A 260 24.14 -2.84 6.59
CA ASN A 260 24.72 -3.37 7.81
C ASN A 260 23.65 -3.92 8.74
N LYS A 261 24.10 -4.54 9.85
CA LYS A 261 23.19 -5.02 10.89
C LYS A 261 22.25 -3.90 11.34
N PHE A 262 20.95 -4.23 11.34
CA PHE A 262 19.88 -3.31 11.76
C PHE A 262 19.59 -3.53 13.26
N VAL A 263 19.94 -2.55 14.09
CA VAL A 263 19.79 -2.58 15.56
C VAL A 263 19.12 -1.30 16.06
#